data_54ef2643165c7af5972aee4395f36033
#
_entry.id   54ef2643165c7af5972aee4395f36033
#
_cell.length_a   1.000
_cell.length_b   1.000
_cell.length_c   1.000
_cell.angle_alpha   90.00
_cell.angle_beta   90.00
_cell.angle_gamma   90.00
#
_symmetry.space_group_name_H-M   'P 1'
#
loop_
_entity.id
_entity.type
_entity.pdbx_description
1 polymer ?
#
loop_
_entity_poly.entity_id
_entity_poly.type
_entity_poly.pdbx_seq_one_letter_code
_entity_poly.pdbx_strand_id
1 'polypeptide(L)'
;MNGVLNVYKEQGFTSHDVVAKLRGILKTKKIGHTGTLDPDAVGKATKLCDLITDWGKTYEAVMLLGTTTDTLDISGKIVAQSEVNVSEVDVLKACNEFIGEYEQIPPMYSALKYNGQKLYELARKGIEIERKPRTVHINTLRVNDINLSDKQKTVTITVDCSKGTYI
;
A
#
# COMPACT_ATOMS: atom_id res chain seq x y z
N MET A 1 -6.50 -23.01 20.80
CA MET A 1 -6.86 -23.13 19.36
C MET A 1 -5.67 -22.64 18.58
N ASN A 2 -5.14 -23.45 17.66
CA ASN A 2 -4.06 -23.07 16.75
C ASN A 2 -4.60 -23.13 15.32
N GLY A 3 -4.40 -22.10 14.52
CA GLY A 3 -4.90 -22.09 13.14
C GLY A 3 -4.80 -20.73 12.49
N VAL A 4 -5.21 -20.70 11.24
CA VAL A 4 -5.30 -19.50 10.39
C VAL A 4 -6.75 -19.07 10.33
N LEU A 5 -6.99 -17.79 10.55
CA LEU A 5 -8.29 -17.16 10.37
C LEU A 5 -8.21 -16.17 9.22
N ASN A 6 -9.00 -16.38 8.17
CA ASN A 6 -9.15 -15.43 7.10
C ASN A 6 -10.26 -14.43 7.47
N VAL A 7 -9.88 -13.16 7.60
CA VAL A 7 -10.79 -12.10 8.06
C VAL A 7 -10.86 -11.01 7.00
N TYR A 8 -12.06 -10.68 6.59
CA TYR A 8 -12.31 -9.50 5.78
C TYR A 8 -12.20 -8.24 6.64
N LYS A 9 -11.30 -7.36 6.26
CA LYS A 9 -11.11 -6.06 6.92
C LYS A 9 -11.93 -5.00 6.19
N GLU A 10 -12.90 -4.43 6.88
CA GLU A 10 -13.67 -3.29 6.36
C GLU A 10 -12.82 -2.02 6.33
N GLN A 11 -13.23 -1.09 5.48
CA GLN A 11 -12.67 0.25 5.42
C GLN A 11 -12.83 0.97 6.77
N GLY A 12 -11.88 1.83 7.13
CA GLY A 12 -11.86 2.56 8.38
C GLY A 12 -11.25 1.81 9.57
N PHE A 13 -10.95 0.50 9.45
CA PHE A 13 -10.23 -0.26 10.45
C PHE A 13 -8.75 -0.41 10.08
N THR A 14 -7.87 -0.28 11.06
CA THR A 14 -6.49 -0.74 10.91
C THR A 14 -6.42 -2.26 11.09
N SER A 15 -5.36 -2.90 10.59
CA SER A 15 -5.12 -4.33 10.85
C SER A 15 -5.03 -4.62 12.35
N HIS A 16 -4.55 -3.66 13.15
CA HIS A 16 -4.45 -3.78 14.60
C HIS A 16 -5.82 -3.74 15.30
N ASP A 17 -6.74 -2.92 14.82
CA ASP A 17 -8.12 -2.86 15.35
C ASP A 17 -8.85 -4.17 15.13
N VAL A 18 -8.65 -4.80 13.96
CA VAL A 18 -9.18 -6.14 13.66
C VAL A 18 -8.63 -7.17 14.65
N VAL A 19 -7.31 -7.15 14.91
CA VAL A 19 -6.69 -8.05 15.91
C VAL A 19 -7.27 -7.80 17.30
N ALA A 20 -7.47 -6.53 17.70
CA ALA A 20 -8.06 -6.20 19.00
C ALA A 20 -9.49 -6.74 19.14
N LYS A 21 -10.34 -6.57 18.11
CA LYS A 21 -11.69 -7.16 18.08
C LYS A 21 -11.64 -8.68 18.16
N LEU A 22 -10.79 -9.35 17.39
CA LEU A 22 -10.65 -10.80 17.41
C LEU A 22 -10.18 -11.33 18.77
N ARG A 23 -9.30 -10.63 19.48
CA ARG A 23 -8.90 -10.99 20.84
C ARG A 23 -10.08 -10.99 21.80
N GLY A 24 -10.99 -10.03 21.67
CA GLY A 24 -12.23 -9.97 22.46
C GLY A 24 -13.18 -11.14 22.14
N ILE A 25 -13.39 -11.41 20.85
CA ILE A 25 -14.32 -12.47 20.39
C ILE A 25 -13.79 -13.87 20.77
N LEU A 26 -12.52 -14.14 20.49
CA LEU A 26 -11.91 -15.47 20.68
C LEU A 26 -11.33 -15.67 22.07
N LYS A 27 -11.43 -14.67 22.95
CA LYS A 27 -10.92 -14.67 24.32
C LYS A 27 -9.46 -15.16 24.42
N THR A 28 -8.62 -14.76 23.46
CA THR A 28 -7.20 -15.13 23.41
C THR A 28 -6.33 -13.92 23.09
N LYS A 29 -5.18 -13.81 23.80
CA LYS A 29 -4.22 -12.71 23.56
C LYS A 29 -3.24 -13.03 22.42
N LYS A 30 -3.08 -14.31 22.06
CA LYS A 30 -2.11 -14.77 21.04
C LYS A 30 -2.71 -14.72 19.64
N ILE A 31 -2.96 -13.49 19.15
CA ILE A 31 -3.43 -13.22 17.78
C ILE A 31 -2.53 -12.14 17.19
N GLY A 32 -2.07 -12.35 15.98
CA GLY A 32 -1.32 -11.40 15.16
C GLY A 32 -1.87 -11.32 13.73
N HIS A 33 -1.33 -10.43 12.93
CA HIS A 33 -1.61 -10.30 11.50
C HIS A 33 -0.31 -10.42 10.69
N THR A 34 -0.43 -10.79 9.41
CA THR A 34 0.71 -11.07 8.51
C THR A 34 1.14 -9.88 7.68
N GLY A 35 0.47 -8.76 7.80
CA GLY A 35 0.78 -7.51 7.11
C GLY A 35 -0.09 -6.38 7.61
N THR A 36 0.39 -5.16 7.43
CA THR A 36 -0.37 -3.95 7.74
C THR A 36 -1.07 -3.49 6.48
N LEU A 37 -2.39 -3.37 6.57
CA LEU A 37 -3.22 -2.70 5.56
C LEU A 37 -3.55 -1.30 6.06
N ASP A 38 -3.57 -0.35 5.15
CA ASP A 38 -4.00 1.01 5.45
C ASP A 38 -5.49 1.04 5.86
N PRO A 39 -5.94 2.06 6.63
CA PRO A 39 -7.33 2.17 7.05
C PRO A 39 -8.31 2.14 5.88
N ASP A 40 -7.98 2.78 4.77
CA ASP A 40 -8.81 2.86 3.57
C ASP A 40 -8.77 1.59 2.71
N ALA A 41 -7.76 0.72 2.92
CA ALA A 41 -7.69 -0.55 2.23
C ALA A 41 -8.70 -1.56 2.78
N VAL A 42 -9.29 -2.31 1.88
CA VAL A 42 -10.14 -3.48 2.17
C VAL A 42 -9.33 -4.74 1.90
N GLY A 43 -9.37 -5.71 2.80
CA GLY A 43 -8.58 -6.91 2.60
C GLY A 43 -8.87 -8.03 3.58
N LYS A 44 -8.22 -9.16 3.36
CA LYS A 44 -8.32 -10.35 4.19
C LYS A 44 -7.08 -10.44 5.08
N ALA A 45 -7.26 -10.39 6.41
CA ALA A 45 -6.19 -10.58 7.37
C ALA A 45 -6.10 -12.06 7.77
N THR A 46 -4.96 -12.69 7.55
CA THR A 46 -4.70 -14.10 7.87
C THR A 46 -3.59 -14.23 8.91
N LYS A 47 -3.65 -15.28 9.73
CA LYS A 47 -2.65 -15.56 10.76
C LYS A 47 -1.74 -16.71 10.32
N LEU A 48 -0.65 -16.40 9.65
CA LEU A 48 0.54 -17.26 9.47
C LEU A 48 1.76 -16.34 9.47
N CYS A 49 2.11 -15.80 10.66
CA CYS A 49 2.95 -14.62 10.74
C CYS A 49 4.35 -14.78 10.17
N ASP A 50 5.07 -15.85 10.47
CA ASP A 50 6.49 -15.91 10.15
C ASP A 50 6.80 -16.50 8.76
N LEU A 51 5.95 -17.39 8.25
CA LEU A 51 6.15 -18.03 6.94
C LEU A 51 5.61 -17.20 5.77
N ILE A 52 4.56 -16.40 5.97
CA ILE A 52 3.87 -15.63 4.92
C ILE A 52 4.36 -14.17 4.86
N THR A 53 4.99 -13.67 5.92
CA THR A 53 5.50 -12.29 5.94
C THR A 53 6.56 -12.05 4.86
N ASP A 54 7.30 -13.11 4.50
CA ASP A 54 8.34 -13.08 3.48
C ASP A 54 7.84 -13.35 2.06
N TRP A 55 6.58 -13.73 1.90
CA TRP A 55 6.00 -13.96 0.59
C TRP A 55 5.70 -12.65 -0.13
N GLY A 56 5.67 -12.71 -1.45
CA GLY A 56 5.17 -11.65 -2.30
C GLY A 56 3.70 -11.31 -1.97
N LYS A 57 3.26 -10.16 -2.42
CA LYS A 57 1.91 -9.65 -2.21
C LYS A 57 1.34 -9.15 -3.51
N THR A 58 0.04 -9.39 -3.69
CA THR A 58 -0.70 -8.85 -4.82
C THR A 58 -1.64 -7.77 -4.33
N TYR A 59 -1.56 -6.60 -4.96
CA TYR A 59 -2.40 -5.45 -4.68
C TYR A 59 -3.22 -5.10 -5.92
N GLU A 60 -4.45 -4.66 -5.71
CA GLU A 60 -5.21 -3.92 -6.69
C GLU A 60 -5.26 -2.46 -6.26
N ALA A 61 -4.91 -1.55 -7.15
CA ALA A 61 -4.88 -0.12 -6.87
C ALA A 61 -5.50 0.67 -8.01
N VAL A 62 -6.12 1.79 -7.65
CA VAL A 62 -6.62 2.78 -8.61
C VAL A 62 -5.76 4.03 -8.48
N MET A 63 -5.05 4.37 -9.55
CA MET A 63 -4.26 5.60 -9.64
C MET A 63 -5.14 6.72 -10.17
N LEU A 64 -5.14 7.86 -9.49
CA LEU A 64 -5.72 9.11 -9.98
C LEU A 64 -4.61 9.90 -10.68
N LEU A 65 -4.73 10.09 -11.99
CA LEU A 65 -3.74 10.81 -12.77
C LEU A 65 -3.86 12.34 -12.57
N GLY A 66 -2.73 13.03 -12.67
CA GLY A 66 -2.66 14.49 -12.60
C GLY A 66 -2.83 15.09 -11.20
N THR A 67 -2.85 14.27 -10.14
CA THR A 67 -2.98 14.74 -8.76
C THR A 67 -1.93 14.09 -7.87
N THR A 68 -1.22 14.89 -7.10
CA THR A 68 -0.25 14.41 -6.10
C THR A 68 -0.67 14.90 -4.72
N THR A 69 -0.60 14.02 -3.72
CA THR A 69 -0.91 14.34 -2.33
C THR A 69 0.34 14.18 -1.45
N ASP A 70 0.32 14.78 -0.28
CA ASP A 70 1.41 14.69 0.70
C ASP A 70 1.57 13.29 1.30
N THR A 71 0.50 12.49 1.31
CA THR A 71 0.51 11.09 1.78
C THR A 71 0.74 10.07 0.67
N LEU A 72 0.71 10.48 -0.61
CA LEU A 72 0.72 9.64 -1.81
C LEU A 72 -0.52 8.74 -1.96
N ASP A 73 -1.58 8.99 -1.20
CA ASP A 73 -2.89 8.35 -1.31
C ASP A 73 -4.02 9.40 -1.29
N ILE A 74 -5.27 8.96 -1.44
CA ILE A 74 -6.44 9.85 -1.50
C ILE A 74 -6.78 10.54 -0.17
N SER A 75 -6.20 10.13 0.95
CA SER A 75 -6.47 10.71 2.27
C SER A 75 -5.66 11.97 2.54
N GLY A 76 -4.62 12.22 1.73
CA GLY A 76 -3.72 13.36 1.87
C GLY A 76 -4.25 14.66 1.30
N LYS A 77 -3.54 15.74 1.62
CA LYS A 77 -3.79 17.04 1.01
C LYS A 77 -3.17 17.11 -0.37
N ILE A 78 -3.89 17.66 -1.32
CA ILE A 78 -3.36 17.90 -2.66
C ILE A 78 -2.22 18.90 -2.58
N VAL A 79 -1.04 18.50 -3.06
CA VAL A 79 0.17 19.34 -3.10
C VAL A 79 0.53 19.78 -4.53
N ALA A 80 0.09 19.02 -5.54
CA ALA A 80 0.26 19.40 -6.94
C ALA A 80 -0.88 18.85 -7.79
N GLN A 81 -1.21 19.60 -8.84
CA GLN A 81 -2.12 19.17 -9.90
C GLN A 81 -1.54 19.55 -11.25
N SER A 82 -1.72 18.67 -12.23
CA SER A 82 -1.33 18.89 -13.62
C SER A 82 -2.42 18.41 -14.57
N GLU A 83 -2.48 19.02 -15.73
CA GLU A 83 -3.33 18.51 -16.81
C GLU A 83 -2.80 17.16 -17.29
N VAL A 84 -3.70 16.22 -17.50
CA VAL A 84 -3.38 14.87 -17.99
C VAL A 84 -3.60 14.84 -19.50
N ASN A 85 -2.50 14.80 -20.24
CA ASN A 85 -2.51 14.69 -21.70
C ASN A 85 -1.64 13.51 -22.13
N VAL A 86 -2.16 12.30 -21.89
CA VAL A 86 -1.47 11.04 -22.17
C VAL A 86 -2.42 10.09 -22.92
N SER A 87 -1.86 9.20 -23.73
CA SER A 87 -2.60 8.12 -24.37
C SER A 87 -2.57 6.85 -23.52
N GLU A 88 -3.44 5.88 -23.82
CA GLU A 88 -3.40 4.55 -23.20
C GLU A 88 -2.05 3.88 -23.43
N VAL A 89 -1.45 4.06 -24.59
CA VAL A 89 -0.12 3.51 -24.92
C VAL A 89 0.96 4.07 -24.00
N ASP A 90 0.91 5.37 -23.67
CA ASP A 90 1.85 5.99 -22.75
C ASP A 90 1.71 5.42 -21.35
N VAL A 91 0.47 5.21 -20.89
CA VAL A 91 0.18 4.58 -19.60
C VAL A 91 0.73 3.15 -19.54
N LEU A 92 0.45 2.34 -20.55
CA LEU A 92 0.93 0.96 -20.61
C LEU A 92 2.46 0.89 -20.65
N LYS A 93 3.10 1.78 -21.41
CA LYS A 93 4.56 1.87 -21.46
C LYS A 93 5.15 2.21 -20.11
N ALA A 94 4.64 3.25 -19.45
CA ALA A 94 5.09 3.68 -18.13
C ALA A 94 4.91 2.56 -17.08
N CYS A 95 3.78 1.86 -17.08
CA CYS A 95 3.55 0.74 -16.17
C CYS A 95 4.55 -0.41 -16.38
N ASN A 96 4.90 -0.72 -17.62
CA ASN A 96 5.87 -1.78 -17.93
C ASN A 96 7.29 -1.47 -17.43
N GLU A 97 7.67 -0.20 -17.31
CA GLU A 97 8.98 0.20 -16.81
C GLU A 97 9.21 -0.15 -15.33
N PHE A 98 8.14 -0.40 -14.57
CA PHE A 98 8.23 -0.80 -13.16
C PHE A 98 8.41 -2.31 -12.96
N ILE A 99 8.28 -3.14 -14.00
CA ILE A 99 8.43 -4.59 -13.86
C ILE A 99 9.90 -4.94 -13.71
N GLY A 100 10.21 -5.78 -12.71
CA GLY A 100 11.56 -6.20 -12.36
C GLY A 100 12.08 -5.55 -11.08
N GLU A 101 13.38 -5.36 -10.99
CA GLU A 101 14.01 -4.70 -9.84
C GLU A 101 13.84 -3.18 -9.92
N TYR A 102 13.42 -2.60 -8.83
CA TYR A 102 13.17 -1.17 -8.71
C TYR A 102 13.71 -0.61 -7.38
N GLU A 103 14.45 0.48 -7.46
CA GLU A 103 14.96 1.21 -6.29
C GLU A 103 13.91 2.20 -5.78
N GLN A 104 13.10 1.76 -4.82
CA GLN A 104 12.01 2.56 -4.26
C GLN A 104 12.46 3.31 -3.01
N ILE A 105 12.26 4.63 -3.00
CA ILE A 105 12.38 5.45 -1.79
C ILE A 105 11.07 5.29 -0.99
N PRO A 106 11.11 4.70 0.22
CA PRO A 106 9.89 4.52 1.02
C PRO A 106 9.21 5.85 1.33
N PRO A 107 7.87 5.93 1.33
CA PRO A 107 7.17 7.16 1.70
C PRO A 107 7.39 7.53 3.16
N MET A 108 7.26 8.81 3.49
CA MET A 108 7.28 9.28 4.89
C MET A 108 6.10 8.70 5.69
N TYR A 109 4.95 8.52 5.05
CA TYR A 109 3.79 7.88 5.65
C TYR A 109 3.91 6.35 5.61
N SER A 110 4.96 5.83 6.27
CA SER A 110 5.22 4.40 6.40
C SER A 110 5.50 3.98 7.84
N ALA A 111 5.38 2.68 8.11
CA ALA A 111 5.65 2.09 9.43
C ALA A 111 7.15 1.83 9.69
N LEU A 112 8.03 2.22 8.77
CA LEU A 112 9.47 2.13 8.96
C LEU A 112 9.92 2.97 10.14
N LYS A 113 10.96 2.50 10.83
CA LYS A 113 11.51 3.20 11.99
C LYS A 113 12.80 3.94 11.64
N TYR A 114 12.91 5.15 12.13
CA TYR A 114 14.13 5.95 12.16
C TYR A 114 14.40 6.37 13.60
N ASN A 115 15.56 6.01 14.14
CA ASN A 115 15.94 6.28 15.55
C ASN A 115 14.83 5.86 16.55
N GLY A 116 14.18 4.71 16.32
CA GLY A 116 13.15 4.16 17.18
C GLY A 116 11.74 4.73 16.99
N GLN A 117 11.56 5.84 16.25
CA GLN A 117 10.26 6.43 15.91
C GLN A 117 9.82 6.00 14.51
N LYS A 118 8.52 5.83 14.30
CA LYS A 118 7.99 5.50 12.99
C LYS A 118 7.94 6.72 12.08
N LEU A 119 8.21 6.52 10.78
CA LEU A 119 8.27 7.61 9.81
C LEU A 119 6.95 8.41 9.75
N TYR A 120 5.80 7.74 9.79
CA TYR A 120 4.50 8.43 9.78
C TYR A 120 4.30 9.33 11.02
N GLU A 121 4.90 9.00 12.17
CA GLU A 121 4.83 9.84 13.37
C GLU A 121 5.67 11.11 13.22
N LEU A 122 6.80 11.03 12.53
CA LEU A 122 7.62 12.17 12.16
C LEU A 122 6.92 13.04 11.11
N ALA A 123 6.35 12.42 10.08
CA ALA A 123 5.59 13.11 9.03
C ALA A 123 4.43 13.95 9.61
N ARG A 124 3.68 13.38 10.55
CA ARG A 124 2.59 14.12 11.25
C ARG A 124 3.07 15.32 12.06
N LYS A 125 4.34 15.33 12.46
CA LYS A 125 4.99 16.47 13.13
C LYS A 125 5.60 17.46 12.14
N GLY A 126 5.43 17.24 10.83
CA GLY A 126 6.06 18.05 9.79
C GLY A 126 7.56 17.85 9.65
N ILE A 127 8.10 16.76 10.22
CA ILE A 127 9.51 16.42 10.14
C ILE A 127 9.72 15.48 8.96
N GLU A 128 10.46 15.93 7.97
CA GLU A 128 10.92 15.12 6.85
C GLU A 128 12.35 14.69 7.08
N ILE A 129 12.67 13.41 6.78
CA ILE A 129 14.02 12.85 6.86
C ILE A 129 14.41 12.23 5.53
N GLU A 130 15.70 12.23 5.26
CA GLU A 130 16.26 11.53 4.12
C GLU A 130 16.06 10.01 4.30
N ARG A 131 15.54 9.36 3.27
CA ARG A 131 15.29 7.92 3.23
C ARG A 131 16.14 7.28 2.15
N LYS A 132 16.81 6.20 2.52
CA LYS A 132 17.60 5.44 1.55
C LYS A 132 16.67 4.63 0.66
N PRO A 133 16.92 4.57 -0.65
CA PRO A 133 16.24 3.65 -1.55
C PRO A 133 16.36 2.21 -1.06
N ARG A 134 15.39 1.39 -1.39
CA ARG A 134 15.38 -0.05 -1.14
C ARG A 134 15.02 -0.76 -2.41
N THR A 135 15.77 -1.78 -2.73
CA THR A 135 15.46 -2.65 -3.86
C THR A 135 14.19 -3.42 -3.55
N VAL A 136 13.19 -3.29 -4.39
CA VAL A 136 11.96 -4.08 -4.41
C VAL A 136 11.87 -4.77 -5.76
N HIS A 137 11.06 -5.83 -5.82
CA HIS A 137 10.86 -6.56 -7.07
C HIS A 137 9.37 -6.61 -7.41
N ILE A 138 9.03 -6.17 -8.60
CA ILE A 138 7.68 -6.24 -9.15
C ILE A 138 7.65 -7.41 -10.13
N ASN A 139 7.00 -8.51 -9.72
CA ASN A 139 6.92 -9.73 -10.52
C ASN A 139 6.02 -9.52 -11.73
N THR A 140 4.86 -8.93 -11.52
CA THR A 140 3.93 -8.56 -12.59
C THR A 140 3.19 -7.25 -12.23
N LEU A 141 2.94 -6.45 -13.25
CA LEU A 141 2.04 -5.31 -13.19
C LEU A 141 1.07 -5.43 -14.37
N ARG A 142 -0.21 -5.59 -14.06
CA ARG A 142 -1.27 -5.67 -15.05
C ARG A 142 -2.13 -4.43 -14.97
N VAL A 143 -2.34 -3.78 -16.08
CA VAL A 143 -3.34 -2.72 -16.22
C VAL A 143 -4.68 -3.37 -16.51
N ASN A 144 -5.64 -3.19 -15.61
CA ASN A 144 -6.98 -3.79 -15.69
C ASN A 144 -7.96 -2.89 -16.42
N ASP A 145 -7.84 -1.56 -16.20
CA ASP A 145 -8.72 -0.56 -16.79
C ASP A 145 -7.99 0.78 -16.92
N ILE A 146 -8.30 1.53 -17.98
CA ILE A 146 -7.79 2.88 -18.22
C ILE A 146 -8.98 3.77 -18.57
N ASN A 147 -9.28 4.73 -17.73
CA ASN A 147 -10.31 5.74 -17.99
C ASN A 147 -9.67 7.12 -18.15
N LEU A 148 -9.55 7.56 -19.39
CA LEU A 148 -9.03 8.89 -19.76
C LEU A 148 -10.12 9.85 -20.23
N SER A 149 -11.37 9.39 -20.33
CA SER A 149 -12.49 10.16 -20.85
C SER A 149 -13.20 11.00 -19.79
N ASP A 150 -13.17 10.55 -18.53
CA ASP A 150 -13.86 11.21 -17.43
C ASP A 150 -13.13 12.44 -16.91
N LYS A 151 -13.85 13.26 -16.14
CA LYS A 151 -13.26 14.42 -15.45
C LYS A 151 -12.11 14.02 -14.53
N GLN A 152 -12.22 12.86 -13.89
CA GLN A 152 -11.15 12.21 -13.13
C GLN A 152 -10.59 11.07 -13.96
N LYS A 153 -9.36 11.24 -14.44
CA LYS A 153 -8.68 10.22 -15.23
C LYS A 153 -8.02 9.21 -14.31
N THR A 154 -8.36 7.93 -14.48
CA THR A 154 -7.92 6.86 -13.58
C THR A 154 -7.33 5.68 -14.33
N VAL A 155 -6.44 4.97 -13.64
CA VAL A 155 -5.87 3.69 -14.11
C VAL A 155 -5.99 2.68 -12.99
N THR A 156 -6.64 1.54 -13.26
CA THR A 156 -6.72 0.42 -12.32
C THR A 156 -5.65 -0.61 -12.67
N ILE A 157 -4.84 -0.97 -11.68
CA ILE A 157 -3.73 -1.91 -11.83
C ILE A 157 -3.82 -3.05 -10.82
N THR A 158 -3.30 -4.22 -11.19
CA THR A 158 -2.97 -5.30 -10.27
C THR A 158 -1.46 -5.49 -10.28
N VAL A 159 -0.84 -5.43 -9.10
CA VAL A 159 0.61 -5.52 -8.91
C VAL A 159 0.94 -6.70 -8.01
N ASP A 160 1.73 -7.66 -8.51
CA ASP A 160 2.37 -8.70 -7.71
C ASP A 160 3.82 -8.30 -7.45
N CYS A 161 4.21 -8.22 -6.18
CA CYS A 161 5.50 -7.66 -5.80
C CYS A 161 6.09 -8.30 -4.53
N SER A 162 7.36 -8.07 -4.31
CA SER A 162 8.09 -8.48 -3.12
C SER A 162 7.57 -7.77 -1.87
N LYS A 163 7.90 -8.32 -0.69
CA LYS A 163 7.63 -7.65 0.58
C LYS A 163 8.29 -6.29 0.65
N GLY A 164 7.63 -5.34 1.30
CA GLY A 164 8.17 -3.99 1.53
C GLY A 164 7.99 -3.03 0.37
N THR A 165 7.35 -3.46 -0.71
CA THR A 165 6.93 -2.57 -1.80
C THR A 165 5.76 -1.69 -1.34
N TYR A 166 5.80 -0.43 -1.70
CA TYR A 166 4.72 0.56 -1.52
C TYR A 166 4.05 0.79 -2.88
N ILE A 167 2.74 0.62 -2.91
CA ILE A 167 1.92 0.80 -4.12
C ILE A 167 1.21 2.14 -4.03
#